data_e7201c352e54fdaa033db83081aabd45
#
_entry.id   e7201c352e54fdaa033db83081aabd45
#
_cell.length_a   1.000
_cell.length_b   1.000
_cell.length_c   1.000
_cell.angle_alpha   90.00
_cell.angle_beta   90.00
_cell.angle_gamma   90.00
#
_symmetry.space_group_name_H-M   'P 1'
#
loop_
_entity.id
_entity.type
_entity.pdbx_description
1 polymer ?
#
loop_
_entity_poly.entity_id
_entity_poly.type
_entity_poly.pdbx_seq_one_letter_code
_entity_poly.pdbx_strand_id
1 'polypeptide(L)'
;MLKNNKLEIDWFFLISGMGVFIVGTLFAKNKLSSWDLLSFFAALTFFVSIYLLQRIAHSLSNPTVVENTRISTGKKNIKAIQYIPALFLLALIFTCLYFLLKQQVLIGINLIWLSLISILTFVQTSQALHNLLKPVEWLLKSLIVSPLLLLLGISVQAIPVEGLHYLLALPIFFLLSASFVTFEFPKFDTAPNENKNGLIARTGLDHTLQLQRILVLMAYASLLAYLYFSGTFRSHWSLILVAGISFFQMVLLNRIILGMKPNFTLIKATAVMQVISFIYLLIIKFVF
;
A
#
# COMPACT_ATOMS: atom_id res chain seq x y z
N MET A 1 26.89 5.70 16.99
CA MET A 1 26.37 4.95 15.83
C MET A 1 25.68 5.95 14.91
N LEU A 2 26.26 6.23 13.75
CA LEU A 2 25.67 7.07 12.72
C LEU A 2 24.46 6.33 12.14
N LYS A 3 23.24 6.74 12.55
CA LYS A 3 22.00 6.27 11.92
C LYS A 3 22.05 6.75 10.46
N ASN A 4 22.46 5.86 9.55
CA ASN A 4 22.45 6.14 8.12
C ASN A 4 21.06 6.61 7.71
N ASN A 5 20.92 7.88 7.37
CA ASN A 5 19.70 8.48 6.81
C ASN A 5 19.43 7.93 5.41
N LYS A 6 19.18 6.61 5.34
CA LYS A 6 18.67 6.01 4.12
C LYS A 6 17.21 6.43 3.96
N LEU A 7 16.88 6.91 2.79
CA LEU A 7 15.51 7.13 2.36
C LEU A 7 14.76 5.80 2.60
N GLU A 8 13.97 5.69 3.70
CA GLU A 8 13.24 4.47 4.01
C GLU A 8 12.05 4.36 3.07
N ILE A 9 12.24 3.68 1.95
CA ILE A 9 11.17 3.35 1.02
C ILE A 9 10.41 2.15 1.61
N ASP A 10 9.11 2.29 1.78
CA ASP A 10 8.23 1.18 2.14
C ASP A 10 7.96 0.34 0.86
N TRP A 11 8.91 -0.58 0.59
CA TRP A 11 8.86 -1.43 -0.59
C TRP A 11 7.60 -2.29 -0.67
N PHE A 12 7.09 -2.72 0.49
CA PHE A 12 5.86 -3.51 0.52
C PHE A 12 4.66 -2.70 0.05
N PHE A 13 4.54 -1.46 0.52
CA PHE A 13 3.50 -0.53 0.06
C PHE A 13 3.60 -0.29 -1.45
N LEU A 14 4.80 -0.02 -1.95
CA LEU A 14 5.00 0.28 -3.37
C LEU A 14 4.70 -0.93 -4.27
N ILE A 15 5.28 -2.10 -3.97
CA ILE A 15 5.10 -3.32 -4.76
C ILE A 15 3.65 -3.79 -4.72
N SER A 16 3.02 -3.79 -3.55
CA SER A 16 1.60 -4.16 -3.45
C SER A 16 0.70 -3.18 -4.18
N GLY A 17 0.99 -1.87 -4.12
CA GLY A 17 0.26 -0.85 -4.85
C GLY A 17 0.35 -1.02 -6.37
N MET A 18 1.55 -1.24 -6.90
CA MET A 18 1.74 -1.54 -8.32
C MET A 18 1.01 -2.82 -8.73
N GLY A 19 1.11 -3.87 -7.93
CA GLY A 19 0.44 -5.14 -8.19
C GLY A 19 -1.07 -5.02 -8.23
N VAL A 20 -1.67 -4.30 -7.27
CA VAL A 20 -3.13 -4.07 -7.22
C VAL A 20 -3.60 -3.20 -8.39
N PHE A 21 -2.84 -2.17 -8.77
CA PHE A 21 -3.12 -1.37 -9.96
C PHE A 21 -3.12 -2.24 -11.23
N ILE A 22 -2.13 -3.14 -11.37
CA ILE A 22 -2.07 -4.11 -12.48
C ILE A 22 -3.29 -5.03 -12.48
N VAL A 23 -3.71 -5.55 -11.32
CA VAL A 23 -4.93 -6.35 -11.20
C VAL A 23 -6.15 -5.60 -11.72
N GLY A 24 -6.31 -4.33 -11.33
CA GLY A 24 -7.41 -3.47 -11.80
C GLY A 24 -7.42 -3.30 -13.32
N THR A 25 -6.25 -3.02 -13.91
CA THR A 25 -6.13 -2.85 -15.37
C THR A 25 -6.33 -4.15 -16.15
N LEU A 26 -5.87 -5.29 -15.65
CA LEU A 26 -6.09 -6.61 -16.27
C LEU A 26 -7.54 -7.03 -16.17
N PHE A 27 -8.20 -6.75 -15.05
CA PHE A 27 -9.65 -6.96 -14.92
C PHE A 27 -10.42 -6.18 -15.99
N ALA A 28 -10.03 -4.93 -16.22
CA ALA A 28 -10.59 -4.09 -17.27
C ALA A 28 -10.33 -4.65 -18.68
N LYS A 29 -9.10 -5.11 -18.94
CA LYS A 29 -8.71 -5.70 -20.24
C LYS A 29 -9.62 -6.85 -20.66
N ASN A 30 -10.04 -7.70 -19.73
CA ASN A 30 -10.91 -8.84 -20.04
C ASN A 30 -12.30 -8.43 -20.57
N LYS A 31 -12.70 -7.17 -20.35
CA LYS A 31 -13.95 -6.59 -20.86
C LYS A 31 -13.76 -5.77 -22.16
N LEU A 32 -12.51 -5.51 -22.57
CA LEU A 32 -12.18 -4.64 -23.69
C LEU A 32 -11.45 -5.40 -24.81
N SER A 33 -11.70 -5.00 -26.07
CA SER A 33 -10.96 -5.50 -27.24
C SER A 33 -9.58 -4.85 -27.42
N SER A 34 -9.34 -3.67 -26.82
CA SER A 34 -8.08 -2.94 -26.91
C SER A 34 -7.65 -2.44 -25.54
N TRP A 35 -6.34 -2.49 -25.28
CA TRP A 35 -5.74 -2.02 -24.04
C TRP A 35 -4.97 -0.71 -24.27
N ASP A 36 -5.29 0.32 -23.52
CA ASP A 36 -4.54 1.59 -23.56
C ASP A 36 -3.29 1.51 -22.67
N LEU A 37 -2.19 1.09 -23.29
CA LEU A 37 -0.88 0.99 -22.65
C LEU A 37 -0.33 2.34 -22.20
N LEU A 38 -0.63 3.41 -22.93
CA LEU A 38 -0.10 4.73 -22.62
C LEU A 38 -0.72 5.27 -21.32
N SER A 39 -2.04 5.20 -21.20
CA SER A 39 -2.76 5.57 -19.98
C SER A 39 -2.36 4.71 -18.79
N PHE A 40 -2.14 3.40 -19.02
CA PHE A 40 -1.63 2.49 -18.01
C PHE A 40 -0.28 2.95 -17.43
N PHE A 41 0.72 3.16 -18.30
CA PHE A 41 2.05 3.57 -17.85
C PHE A 41 2.06 4.98 -17.24
N ALA A 42 1.26 5.91 -17.78
CA ALA A 42 1.15 7.25 -17.23
C ALA A 42 0.58 7.24 -15.80
N ALA A 43 -0.50 6.50 -15.56
CA ALA A 43 -1.11 6.41 -14.22
C ALA A 43 -0.23 5.68 -13.22
N LEU A 44 0.44 4.59 -13.64
CA LEU A 44 1.40 3.86 -12.80
C LEU A 44 2.58 4.74 -12.41
N THR A 45 3.18 5.44 -13.39
CA THR A 45 4.30 6.35 -13.18
C THR A 45 3.90 7.52 -12.28
N PHE A 46 2.69 8.04 -12.43
CA PHE A 46 2.13 9.07 -11.57
C PHE A 46 2.09 8.61 -10.10
N PHE A 47 1.54 7.43 -9.83
CA PHE A 47 1.47 6.87 -8.47
C PHE A 47 2.87 6.71 -7.85
N VAL A 48 3.80 6.09 -8.58
CA VAL A 48 5.18 5.89 -8.12
C VAL A 48 5.86 7.23 -7.84
N SER A 49 5.68 8.21 -8.72
CA SER A 49 6.30 9.53 -8.60
C SER A 49 5.76 10.32 -7.40
N ILE A 50 4.45 10.31 -7.17
CA ILE A 50 3.85 10.94 -5.98
C ILE A 50 4.38 10.29 -4.71
N TYR A 51 4.44 8.96 -4.66
CA TYR A 51 4.95 8.25 -3.49
C TYR A 51 6.43 8.60 -3.21
N LEU A 52 7.28 8.60 -4.23
CA LEU A 52 8.70 8.93 -4.08
C LEU A 52 8.90 10.40 -3.71
N LEU A 53 8.19 11.33 -4.36
CA LEU A 53 8.24 12.76 -4.05
C LEU A 53 7.90 13.00 -2.57
N GLN A 54 6.89 12.34 -2.08
CA GLN A 54 6.44 12.41 -0.71
C GLN A 54 7.52 11.90 0.27
N ARG A 55 8.18 10.79 -0.03
CA ARG A 55 9.28 10.27 0.80
C ARG A 55 10.46 11.24 0.86
N ILE A 56 10.78 11.87 -0.26
CA ILE A 56 11.82 12.91 -0.29
C ILE A 56 11.37 14.12 0.55
N ALA A 57 10.15 14.59 0.39
CA ALA A 57 9.62 15.71 1.17
C ALA A 57 9.65 15.43 2.70
N HIS A 58 9.26 14.22 3.11
CA HIS A 58 9.35 13.79 4.50
C HIS A 58 10.79 13.77 5.01
N SER A 59 11.75 13.31 4.21
CA SER A 59 13.16 13.30 4.59
C SER A 59 13.75 14.71 4.73
N LEU A 60 13.28 15.65 3.91
CA LEU A 60 13.70 17.06 3.95
C LEU A 60 13.11 17.83 5.15
N SER A 61 11.89 17.49 5.58
CA SER A 61 11.19 18.16 6.67
C SER A 61 11.64 17.71 8.07
N ASN A 62 12.41 16.61 8.18
CA ASN A 62 12.79 16.03 9.47
C ASN A 62 13.99 16.81 10.10
N PRO A 63 13.81 17.58 11.18
CA PRO A 63 14.84 18.46 11.73
C PRO A 63 16.06 17.71 12.28
N THR A 64 15.92 16.49 12.77
CA THR A 64 17.00 15.65 13.30
C THR A 64 18.03 15.26 12.25
N VAL A 65 17.63 15.21 10.99
CA VAL A 65 18.52 14.98 9.84
C VAL A 65 19.39 16.20 9.55
N VAL A 66 18.82 17.38 9.75
CA VAL A 66 19.49 18.66 9.46
C VAL A 66 20.55 19.00 10.51
N GLU A 67 20.36 18.58 11.75
CA GLU A 67 21.25 18.92 12.87
C GLU A 67 22.54 18.07 12.87
N ASN A 68 22.45 16.79 12.58
CA ASN A 68 23.60 15.87 12.51
C ASN A 68 24.50 16.11 11.28
N THR A 69 23.98 16.63 10.17
CA THR A 69 24.76 17.05 9.00
C THR A 69 25.40 18.43 9.19
N ARG A 70 24.95 19.19 10.19
CA ARG A 70 25.51 20.51 10.53
C ARG A 70 26.96 20.47 11.04
N ILE A 71 27.41 19.37 11.58
CA ILE A 71 28.71 19.28 12.25
C ILE A 71 29.85 18.85 11.31
N SER A 72 29.60 18.28 10.13
CA SER A 72 30.65 17.59 9.39
C SER A 72 31.09 18.13 8.04
N THR A 73 30.42 19.03 7.32
CA THR A 73 30.95 19.62 6.06
C THR A 73 30.02 20.66 5.43
N GLY A 74 30.58 21.67 4.76
CA GLY A 74 30.01 22.68 3.85
C GLY A 74 28.52 22.64 3.46
N LYS A 75 27.68 23.12 4.34
CA LYS A 75 26.23 22.94 4.51
C LYS A 75 25.28 23.31 3.39
N LYS A 76 25.66 24.04 2.38
CA LYS A 76 24.75 24.53 1.32
C LYS A 76 24.48 23.50 0.22
N ASN A 77 25.46 22.66 -0.10
CA ASN A 77 25.39 21.79 -1.27
C ASN A 77 24.57 20.50 -1.08
N ILE A 78 24.45 19.98 0.15
CA ILE A 78 23.73 18.71 0.39
C ILE A 78 22.22 18.89 0.20
N LYS A 79 21.66 20.03 0.63
CA LYS A 79 20.23 20.30 0.40
C LYS A 79 19.92 20.48 -1.08
N ALA A 80 20.80 21.15 -1.84
CA ALA A 80 20.59 21.35 -3.28
C ALA A 80 20.52 20.02 -4.04
N ILE A 81 21.38 19.05 -3.69
CA ILE A 81 21.38 17.71 -4.31
C ILE A 81 20.06 16.95 -4.09
N GLN A 82 19.39 17.15 -2.94
CA GLN A 82 18.12 16.49 -2.64
C GLN A 82 16.91 17.15 -3.33
N TYR A 83 17.01 18.43 -3.72
CA TYR A 83 15.94 19.10 -4.48
C TYR A 83 15.89 18.67 -5.96
N ILE A 84 17.02 18.27 -6.54
CA ILE A 84 17.07 17.84 -7.96
C ILE A 84 16.12 16.65 -8.23
N PRO A 85 16.20 15.51 -7.48
CA PRO A 85 15.25 14.42 -7.70
C PRO A 85 13.81 14.80 -7.40
N ALA A 86 13.56 15.70 -6.44
CA ALA A 86 12.20 16.19 -6.16
C ALA A 86 11.63 16.98 -7.33
N LEU A 87 12.42 17.89 -7.95
CA LEU A 87 12.03 18.64 -9.13
C LEU A 87 11.80 17.72 -10.34
N PHE A 88 12.66 16.72 -10.53
CA PHE A 88 12.49 15.73 -11.59
C PHE A 88 11.18 14.93 -11.42
N LEU A 89 10.87 14.45 -10.23
CA LEU A 89 9.62 13.74 -9.95
C LEU A 89 8.39 14.65 -10.14
N LEU A 90 8.51 15.93 -9.77
CA LEU A 90 7.45 16.90 -9.96
C LEU A 90 7.18 17.15 -11.44
N ALA A 91 8.23 17.32 -12.26
CA ALA A 91 8.11 17.41 -13.71
C ALA A 91 7.48 16.15 -14.32
N LEU A 92 7.87 14.97 -13.83
CA LEU A 92 7.31 13.70 -14.27
C LEU A 92 5.80 13.60 -13.94
N ILE A 93 5.38 14.02 -12.74
CA ILE A 93 3.97 14.10 -12.34
C ILE A 93 3.18 14.98 -13.29
N PHE A 94 3.67 16.18 -13.59
CA PHE A 94 3.00 17.08 -14.53
C PHE A 94 2.92 16.51 -15.96
N THR A 95 3.98 15.82 -16.40
CA THR A 95 3.99 15.14 -17.69
C THR A 95 2.94 14.03 -17.74
N CYS A 96 2.86 13.20 -16.71
CA CYS A 96 1.83 12.14 -16.61
C CYS A 96 0.42 12.74 -16.60
N LEU A 97 0.18 13.80 -15.82
CA LEU A 97 -1.11 14.49 -15.79
C LEU A 97 -1.49 15.05 -17.16
N TYR A 98 -0.54 15.68 -17.87
CA TYR A 98 -0.76 16.17 -19.21
C TYR A 98 -1.17 15.07 -20.19
N PHE A 99 -0.48 13.91 -20.14
CA PHE A 99 -0.82 12.77 -20.98
C PHE A 99 -2.21 12.21 -20.66
N LEU A 100 -2.53 12.03 -19.38
CA LEU A 100 -3.84 11.54 -18.94
C LEU A 100 -4.98 12.51 -19.31
N LEU A 101 -4.72 13.83 -19.27
CA LEU A 101 -5.66 14.86 -19.77
C LEU A 101 -5.85 14.75 -21.28
N LYS A 102 -4.76 14.65 -22.04
CA LYS A 102 -4.79 14.53 -23.50
C LYS A 102 -5.55 13.28 -23.96
N GLN A 103 -5.43 12.17 -23.25
CA GLN A 103 -6.17 10.94 -23.54
C GLN A 103 -7.61 10.94 -23.01
N GLN A 104 -8.08 12.09 -22.49
CA GLN A 104 -9.42 12.23 -21.89
C GLN A 104 -9.71 11.23 -20.74
N VAL A 105 -8.66 10.66 -20.13
CA VAL A 105 -8.78 9.73 -19.00
C VAL A 105 -9.07 10.49 -17.70
N LEU A 106 -8.58 11.73 -17.55
CA LEU A 106 -8.80 12.57 -16.37
C LEU A 106 -10.16 13.28 -16.39
N ILE A 107 -11.22 12.55 -16.73
CA ILE A 107 -12.58 13.08 -16.74
C ILE A 107 -13.38 12.40 -15.63
N GLY A 108 -14.19 13.20 -14.92
CA GLY A 108 -15.13 12.69 -13.94
C GLY A 108 -14.48 11.93 -12.76
N ILE A 109 -14.84 10.67 -12.59
CA ILE A 109 -14.47 9.85 -11.44
C ILE A 109 -12.96 9.58 -11.31
N ASN A 110 -12.22 9.56 -12.42
CA ASN A 110 -10.77 9.31 -12.41
C ASN A 110 -10.00 10.44 -11.73
N LEU A 111 -10.45 11.66 -11.92
CA LEU A 111 -9.89 12.83 -11.25
C LEU A 111 -10.12 12.76 -9.74
N ILE A 112 -11.27 12.22 -9.31
CA ILE A 112 -11.57 12.00 -7.90
C ILE A 112 -10.61 10.96 -7.29
N TRP A 113 -10.39 9.83 -7.97
CA TRP A 113 -9.46 8.80 -7.48
C TRP A 113 -8.03 9.29 -7.37
N LEU A 114 -7.52 9.99 -8.40
CA LEU A 114 -6.18 10.57 -8.38
C LEU A 114 -6.02 11.64 -7.30
N SER A 115 -7.04 12.49 -7.12
CA SER A 115 -7.02 13.51 -6.06
C SER A 115 -7.02 12.87 -4.68
N LEU A 116 -7.86 11.86 -4.44
CA LEU A 116 -7.91 11.14 -3.17
C LEU A 116 -6.59 10.44 -2.86
N ILE A 117 -5.98 9.75 -3.84
CA ILE A 117 -4.67 9.12 -3.68
C ILE A 117 -3.63 10.20 -3.30
N SER A 118 -3.61 11.31 -4.00
CA SER A 118 -2.66 12.40 -3.75
C SER A 118 -2.84 13.01 -2.35
N ILE A 119 -4.08 13.31 -1.95
CA ILE A 119 -4.41 13.89 -0.64
C ILE A 119 -4.05 12.90 0.48
N LEU A 120 -4.49 11.65 0.39
CA LEU A 120 -4.22 10.66 1.43
C LEU A 120 -2.73 10.35 1.54
N THR A 121 -2.03 10.31 0.40
CA THR A 121 -0.59 10.14 0.39
C THR A 121 0.09 11.34 1.06
N PHE A 122 -0.32 12.56 0.78
CA PHE A 122 0.20 13.78 1.40
C PHE A 122 -0.10 13.84 2.92
N VAL A 123 -1.29 13.44 3.34
CA VAL A 123 -1.71 13.38 4.75
C VAL A 123 -0.81 12.46 5.57
N GLN A 124 -0.37 11.32 5.00
CA GLN A 124 0.54 10.39 5.68
C GLN A 124 1.92 10.97 5.96
N THR A 125 2.38 11.96 5.19
CA THR A 125 3.71 12.58 5.36
C THR A 125 3.68 13.88 6.14
N SER A 126 2.51 14.48 6.32
CA SER A 126 2.37 15.68 7.13
C SER A 126 2.80 15.39 8.56
N GLN A 127 3.88 16.01 9.02
CA GLN A 127 4.45 15.79 10.35
C GLN A 127 3.46 16.16 11.47
N ALA A 128 2.61 17.16 11.23
CA ALA A 128 1.56 17.57 12.17
C ALA A 128 0.48 16.47 12.33
N LEU A 129 0.12 15.79 11.25
CA LEU A 129 -0.92 14.76 11.26
C LEU A 129 -0.34 13.36 11.54
N HIS A 130 0.94 13.13 11.29
CA HIS A 130 1.59 11.83 11.45
C HIS A 130 1.41 11.25 12.87
N ASN A 131 1.64 12.05 13.91
CA ASN A 131 1.50 11.58 15.28
C ASN A 131 0.05 11.25 15.65
N LEU A 132 -0.90 11.95 15.07
CA LEU A 132 -2.34 11.75 15.29
C LEU A 132 -2.85 10.53 14.53
N LEU A 133 -2.36 10.34 13.31
CA LEU A 133 -2.80 9.28 12.41
C LEU A 133 -1.99 7.97 12.52
N LYS A 134 -0.88 7.97 13.27
CA LYS A 134 -0.01 6.81 13.45
C LYS A 134 -0.76 5.51 13.83
N PRO A 135 -1.77 5.51 14.73
CA PRO A 135 -2.49 4.29 15.06
C PRO A 135 -3.41 3.78 13.94
N VAL A 136 -3.78 4.64 12.99
CA VAL A 136 -4.63 4.29 11.83
C VAL A 136 -3.85 4.31 10.51
N GLU A 137 -2.52 4.46 10.56
CA GLU A 137 -1.66 4.50 9.37
C GLU A 137 -1.82 3.24 8.50
N TRP A 138 -1.97 2.08 9.13
CA TRP A 138 -2.23 0.81 8.45
C TRP A 138 -3.50 0.85 7.60
N LEU A 139 -4.56 1.49 8.13
CA LEU A 139 -5.84 1.65 7.44
C LEU A 139 -5.70 2.57 6.21
N LEU A 140 -5.04 3.73 6.39
CA LEU A 140 -4.80 4.69 5.30
C LEU A 140 -3.96 4.06 4.18
N LYS A 141 -2.91 3.33 4.53
CA LYS A 141 -2.08 2.61 3.54
C LYS A 141 -2.90 1.58 2.76
N SER A 142 -3.74 0.82 3.45
CA SER A 142 -4.59 -0.19 2.82
C SER A 142 -5.65 0.43 1.92
N LEU A 143 -6.24 1.57 2.32
CA LEU A 143 -7.20 2.32 1.51
C LEU A 143 -6.58 2.84 0.20
N ILE A 144 -5.35 3.37 0.26
CA ILE A 144 -4.66 3.83 -0.94
C ILE A 144 -4.37 2.66 -1.87
N VAL A 145 -3.75 1.60 -1.33
CA VAL A 145 -3.25 0.48 -2.13
C VAL A 145 -4.37 -0.37 -2.70
N SER A 146 -5.45 -0.63 -1.96
CA SER A 146 -6.48 -1.54 -2.45
C SER A 146 -7.62 -0.82 -3.17
N PRO A 147 -8.60 -0.19 -2.51
CA PRO A 147 -9.74 0.31 -3.27
C PRO A 147 -9.33 1.39 -4.27
N LEU A 148 -8.49 2.36 -3.88
CA LEU A 148 -8.20 3.49 -4.75
C LEU A 148 -7.36 3.12 -5.97
N LEU A 149 -6.27 2.34 -5.79
CA LEU A 149 -5.43 1.93 -6.93
C LEU A 149 -6.09 0.88 -7.81
N LEU A 150 -6.88 -0.05 -7.23
CA LEU A 150 -7.65 -1.00 -8.03
C LEU A 150 -8.65 -0.27 -8.93
N LEU A 151 -9.46 0.61 -8.34
CA LEU A 151 -10.50 1.34 -9.06
C LEU A 151 -9.91 2.33 -10.07
N LEU A 152 -8.78 2.95 -9.75
CA LEU A 152 -8.03 3.75 -10.71
C LEU A 152 -7.56 2.88 -11.88
N GLY A 153 -6.99 1.70 -11.61
CA GLY A 153 -6.55 0.77 -12.66
C GLY A 153 -7.68 0.36 -13.61
N ILE A 154 -8.89 0.13 -13.09
CA ILE A 154 -10.08 -0.19 -13.89
C ILE A 154 -10.51 1.03 -14.70
N SER A 155 -10.65 2.16 -14.06
CA SER A 155 -11.22 3.37 -14.67
C SER A 155 -10.31 4.04 -15.70
N VAL A 156 -8.98 3.89 -15.56
CA VAL A 156 -7.99 4.35 -16.56
C VAL A 156 -8.18 3.67 -17.93
N GLN A 157 -8.78 2.48 -17.94
CA GLN A 157 -9.14 1.75 -19.17
C GLN A 157 -10.54 2.12 -19.70
N ALA A 158 -11.10 3.25 -19.26
CA ALA A 158 -12.42 3.74 -19.68
C ALA A 158 -13.59 2.78 -19.39
N ILE A 159 -13.45 1.88 -18.41
CA ILE A 159 -14.54 1.03 -17.94
C ILE A 159 -15.26 1.70 -16.77
N PRO A 160 -16.60 1.75 -16.78
CA PRO A 160 -17.37 2.23 -15.65
C PRO A 160 -17.16 1.33 -14.43
N VAL A 161 -17.00 1.95 -13.25
CA VAL A 161 -16.84 1.23 -11.99
C VAL A 161 -18.20 0.69 -11.55
N GLU A 162 -18.31 -0.62 -11.41
CA GLU A 162 -19.51 -1.35 -11.01
C GLU A 162 -19.38 -1.90 -9.58
N GLY A 163 -20.49 -2.37 -8.98
CA GLY A 163 -20.50 -2.94 -7.63
C GLY A 163 -19.54 -4.11 -7.40
N LEU A 164 -19.34 -4.96 -8.44
CA LEU A 164 -18.39 -6.08 -8.38
C LEU A 164 -16.92 -5.65 -8.21
N HIS A 165 -16.56 -4.46 -8.72
CA HIS A 165 -15.21 -3.93 -8.58
C HIS A 165 -14.90 -3.56 -7.12
N TYR A 166 -15.88 -2.96 -6.43
CA TYR A 166 -15.76 -2.69 -4.98
C TYR A 166 -15.68 -3.98 -4.19
N LEU A 167 -16.48 -4.99 -4.57
CA LEU A 167 -16.48 -6.30 -3.91
C LEU A 167 -15.12 -7.01 -4.07
N LEU A 168 -14.46 -6.89 -5.23
CA LEU A 168 -13.09 -7.39 -5.46
C LEU A 168 -12.05 -6.62 -4.63
N ALA A 169 -12.24 -5.33 -4.42
CA ALA A 169 -11.32 -4.51 -3.63
C ALA A 169 -11.29 -4.92 -2.15
N LEU A 170 -12.42 -5.39 -1.59
CA LEU A 170 -12.55 -5.71 -0.16
C LEU A 170 -11.58 -6.80 0.33
N PRO A 171 -11.46 -7.99 -0.29
CA PRO A 171 -10.51 -9.01 0.18
C PRO A 171 -9.06 -8.52 0.13
N ILE A 172 -8.68 -7.78 -0.91
CA ILE A 172 -7.34 -7.18 -1.02
C ILE A 172 -7.13 -6.16 0.11
N PHE A 173 -8.11 -5.30 0.37
CA PHE A 173 -8.06 -4.31 1.43
C PHE A 173 -7.86 -4.94 2.80
N PHE A 174 -8.64 -5.96 3.14
CA PHE A 174 -8.53 -6.62 4.44
C PHE A 174 -7.23 -7.41 4.59
N LEU A 175 -6.74 -8.10 3.54
CA LEU A 175 -5.43 -8.78 3.58
C LEU A 175 -4.27 -7.81 3.75
N LEU A 176 -4.28 -6.67 3.03
CA LEU A 176 -3.29 -5.62 3.19
C LEU A 176 -3.35 -5.01 4.59
N SER A 177 -4.55 -4.73 5.10
CA SER A 177 -4.76 -4.22 6.44
C SER A 177 -4.18 -5.16 7.50
N ALA A 178 -4.47 -6.46 7.39
CA ALA A 178 -3.91 -7.48 8.28
C ALA A 178 -2.38 -7.51 8.23
N SER A 179 -1.80 -7.38 7.03
CA SER A 179 -0.33 -7.37 6.84
C SER A 179 0.32 -6.10 7.42
N PHE A 180 -0.26 -4.93 7.21
CA PHE A 180 0.25 -3.69 7.81
C PHE A 180 0.14 -3.71 9.34
N VAL A 181 -0.96 -4.24 9.91
CA VAL A 181 -1.08 -4.46 11.36
C VAL A 181 0.01 -5.42 11.85
N THR A 182 0.30 -6.47 11.09
CA THR A 182 1.37 -7.42 11.43
C THR A 182 2.75 -6.76 11.51
N PHE A 183 3.02 -5.74 10.69
CA PHE A 183 4.30 -5.02 10.72
C PHE A 183 4.47 -4.11 11.94
N GLU A 184 3.43 -3.88 12.74
CA GLU A 184 3.54 -3.11 13.98
C GLU A 184 4.18 -3.93 15.13
N PHE A 185 4.05 -5.28 15.11
CA PHE A 185 4.60 -6.13 16.19
C PHE A 185 6.12 -6.03 16.32
N PRO A 186 6.93 -6.15 15.25
CA PRO A 186 8.38 -5.96 15.36
C PRO A 186 8.79 -4.57 15.79
N LYS A 187 8.05 -3.54 15.39
CA LYS A 187 8.35 -2.14 15.77
C LYS A 187 8.15 -1.91 17.26
N PHE A 188 7.12 -2.53 17.84
CA PHE A 188 6.82 -2.43 19.26
C PHE A 188 7.95 -3.02 20.12
N ASP A 189 8.50 -4.17 19.73
CA ASP A 189 9.56 -4.86 20.45
C ASP A 189 10.91 -4.15 20.32
N THR A 190 11.26 -3.68 19.09
CA THR A 190 12.59 -3.12 18.82
C THR A 190 12.76 -1.66 19.25
N ALA A 191 11.68 -0.87 19.26
CA ALA A 191 11.72 0.55 19.56
C ALA A 191 10.49 1.04 20.35
N PRO A 192 10.28 0.54 21.58
CA PRO A 192 9.08 0.86 22.36
C PRO A 192 8.94 2.36 22.63
N ASN A 193 10.06 3.07 22.82
CA ASN A 193 10.06 4.53 23.09
C ASN A 193 9.75 5.38 21.86
N GLU A 194 10.17 4.96 20.67
CA GLU A 194 9.89 5.64 19.41
C GLU A 194 8.46 5.39 18.93
N ASN A 195 7.83 4.32 19.40
CA ASN A 195 6.52 3.85 18.92
C ASN A 195 5.38 4.04 19.93
N LYS A 196 5.54 4.94 20.91
CA LYS A 196 4.53 5.25 21.95
C LYS A 196 3.13 5.58 21.41
N ASN A 197 3.05 6.10 20.19
CA ASN A 197 1.79 6.44 19.51
C ASN A 197 1.36 5.39 18.47
N GLY A 198 2.04 4.25 18.37
CA GLY A 198 1.68 3.16 17.46
C GLY A 198 0.39 2.45 17.87
N LEU A 199 -0.13 1.61 16.98
CA LEU A 199 -1.37 0.86 17.21
C LEU A 199 -1.28 0.03 18.50
N ILE A 200 -0.23 -0.82 18.65
CA ILE A 200 -0.08 -1.69 19.82
C ILE A 200 0.05 -0.90 21.12
N ALA A 201 0.74 0.24 21.09
CA ALA A 201 0.90 1.07 22.27
C ALA A 201 -0.42 1.68 22.78
N ARG A 202 -1.40 1.89 21.87
CA ARG A 202 -2.71 2.45 22.20
C ARG A 202 -3.76 1.39 22.51
N THR A 203 -3.77 0.27 21.79
CA THR A 203 -4.82 -0.75 21.91
C THR A 203 -4.40 -1.95 22.75
N GLY A 204 -3.10 -2.11 22.96
CA GLY A 204 -2.54 -3.31 23.60
C GLY A 204 -2.30 -4.45 22.61
N LEU A 205 -1.46 -5.39 23.05
CA LEU A 205 -1.02 -6.53 22.24
C LEU A 205 -2.20 -7.43 21.83
N ASP A 206 -3.04 -7.81 22.81
CA ASP A 206 -4.14 -8.77 22.61
C ASP A 206 -5.20 -8.23 21.66
N HIS A 207 -5.60 -6.97 21.82
CA HIS A 207 -6.57 -6.34 20.93
C HIS A 207 -6.03 -6.19 19.50
N THR A 208 -4.72 -5.89 19.35
CA THR A 208 -4.09 -5.82 18.03
C THR A 208 -4.06 -7.18 17.33
N LEU A 209 -3.81 -8.25 18.08
CA LEU A 209 -3.86 -9.62 17.57
C LEU A 209 -5.29 -10.03 17.18
N GLN A 210 -6.29 -9.67 17.99
CA GLN A 210 -7.69 -9.90 17.65
C GLN A 210 -8.09 -9.12 16.39
N LEU A 211 -7.69 -7.86 16.28
CA LEU A 211 -7.91 -7.04 15.08
C LEU A 211 -7.33 -7.72 13.84
N GLN A 212 -6.07 -8.18 13.90
CA GLN A 212 -5.41 -8.86 12.79
C GLN A 212 -6.20 -10.11 12.35
N ARG A 213 -6.66 -10.93 13.31
CA ARG A 213 -7.48 -12.13 13.01
C ARG A 213 -8.81 -11.78 12.36
N ILE A 214 -9.50 -10.76 12.89
CA ILE A 214 -10.77 -10.28 12.31
C ILE A 214 -10.56 -9.82 10.87
N LEU A 215 -9.49 -9.06 10.61
CA LEU A 215 -9.16 -8.59 9.26
C LEU A 215 -8.93 -9.75 8.29
N VAL A 216 -8.21 -10.80 8.71
CA VAL A 216 -8.00 -12.01 7.88
C VAL A 216 -9.32 -12.73 7.63
N LEU A 217 -10.17 -12.90 8.64
CA LEU A 217 -11.49 -13.52 8.47
C LEU A 217 -12.38 -12.72 7.51
N MET A 218 -12.40 -11.39 7.66
CA MET A 218 -13.14 -10.49 6.76
C MET A 218 -12.62 -10.55 5.32
N ALA A 219 -11.30 -10.74 5.13
CA ALA A 219 -10.72 -10.90 3.82
C ALA A 219 -11.27 -12.14 3.09
N TYR A 220 -11.28 -13.29 3.77
CA TYR A 220 -11.80 -14.52 3.16
C TYR A 220 -13.32 -14.54 3.07
N ALA A 221 -14.05 -13.95 4.01
CA ALA A 221 -15.51 -13.78 3.90
C ALA A 221 -15.87 -12.90 2.69
N SER A 222 -15.19 -11.77 2.50
CA SER A 222 -15.41 -10.90 1.34
C SER A 222 -14.95 -11.54 0.02
N LEU A 223 -13.89 -12.36 0.04
CA LEU A 223 -13.49 -13.15 -1.12
C LEU A 223 -14.57 -14.16 -1.52
N LEU A 224 -15.12 -14.91 -0.57
CA LEU A 224 -16.21 -15.84 -0.84
C LEU A 224 -17.45 -15.13 -1.40
N ALA A 225 -17.80 -13.96 -0.83
CA ALA A 225 -18.86 -13.14 -1.36
C ALA A 225 -18.59 -12.71 -2.81
N TYR A 226 -17.37 -12.21 -3.11
CA TYR A 226 -16.97 -11.87 -4.48
C TYR A 226 -17.11 -13.06 -5.43
N LEU A 227 -16.59 -14.24 -5.06
CA LEU A 227 -16.65 -15.44 -5.88
C LEU A 227 -18.08 -15.92 -6.13
N TYR A 228 -18.96 -15.76 -5.13
CA TYR A 228 -20.37 -16.11 -5.25
C TYR A 228 -21.09 -15.16 -6.21
N PHE A 229 -21.00 -13.85 -5.99
CA PHE A 229 -21.71 -12.85 -6.80
C PHE A 229 -21.15 -12.72 -8.23
N SER A 230 -19.87 -12.98 -8.43
CA SER A 230 -19.26 -13.00 -9.78
C SER A 230 -19.54 -14.29 -10.55
N GLY A 231 -20.03 -15.35 -9.90
CA GLY A 231 -20.21 -16.66 -10.52
C GLY A 231 -18.91 -17.38 -10.89
N THR A 232 -17.76 -16.88 -10.42
CA THR A 232 -16.43 -17.35 -10.84
C THR A 232 -15.80 -18.35 -9.86
N PHE A 233 -16.57 -18.94 -8.97
CA PHE A 233 -16.05 -19.82 -7.92
C PHE A 233 -15.15 -20.94 -8.47
N ARG A 234 -15.57 -21.63 -9.55
CA ARG A 234 -14.79 -22.73 -10.15
C ARG A 234 -13.44 -22.29 -10.70
N SER A 235 -13.38 -21.10 -11.29
CA SER A 235 -12.14 -20.61 -11.94
C SER A 235 -11.18 -19.96 -10.92
N HIS A 236 -11.69 -19.44 -9.80
CA HIS A 236 -10.89 -18.64 -8.85
C HIS A 236 -10.71 -19.30 -7.47
N TRP A 237 -11.10 -20.59 -7.32
CA TRP A 237 -10.96 -21.31 -6.03
C TRP A 237 -9.52 -21.31 -5.51
N SER A 238 -8.51 -21.25 -6.39
CA SER A 238 -7.09 -21.21 -6.02
C SER A 238 -6.72 -20.02 -5.12
N LEU A 239 -7.49 -18.93 -5.14
CA LEU A 239 -7.29 -17.79 -4.24
C LEU A 239 -7.48 -18.18 -2.77
N ILE A 240 -8.32 -19.19 -2.49
CA ILE A 240 -8.55 -19.71 -1.13
C ILE A 240 -7.29 -20.39 -0.59
N LEU A 241 -6.41 -20.91 -1.44
CA LEU A 241 -5.17 -21.58 -0.99
C LEU A 241 -4.24 -20.63 -0.20
N VAL A 242 -4.33 -19.33 -0.46
CA VAL A 242 -3.59 -18.32 0.30
C VAL A 242 -4.02 -18.31 1.79
N ALA A 243 -5.20 -18.83 2.12
CA ALA A 243 -5.65 -18.99 3.50
C ALA A 243 -4.68 -19.85 4.35
N GLY A 244 -3.99 -20.81 3.73
CA GLY A 244 -2.97 -21.59 4.41
C GLY A 244 -1.82 -20.74 4.95
N ILE A 245 -1.36 -19.74 4.16
CA ILE A 245 -0.31 -18.80 4.60
C ILE A 245 -0.83 -17.92 5.72
N SER A 246 -2.07 -17.43 5.61
CA SER A 246 -2.70 -16.59 6.63
C SER A 246 -2.92 -17.34 7.94
N PHE A 247 -3.32 -18.61 7.86
CA PHE A 247 -3.45 -19.49 9.04
C PHE A 247 -2.10 -19.70 9.71
N PHE A 248 -1.06 -20.01 8.93
CA PHE A 248 0.29 -20.15 9.47
C PHE A 248 0.78 -18.87 10.14
N GLN A 249 0.51 -17.70 9.57
CA GLN A 249 0.81 -16.42 10.19
C GLN A 249 0.08 -16.25 11.53
N MET A 250 -1.20 -16.61 11.62
CA MET A 250 -1.95 -16.55 12.88
C MET A 250 -1.32 -17.45 13.95
N VAL A 251 -0.83 -18.66 13.59
CA VAL A 251 -0.13 -19.56 14.52
C VAL A 251 1.16 -18.92 15.03
N LEU A 252 1.93 -18.25 14.14
CA LEU A 252 3.15 -17.56 14.55
C LEU A 252 2.88 -16.40 15.51
N LEU A 253 1.82 -15.62 15.24
CA LEU A 253 1.41 -14.50 16.10
C LEU A 253 0.89 -15.00 17.47
N ASN A 254 0.20 -16.15 17.53
CA ASN A 254 -0.24 -16.74 18.78
C ASN A 254 0.91 -17.10 19.72
N ARG A 255 2.09 -17.45 19.19
CA ARG A 255 3.28 -17.75 20.01
C ARG A 255 3.72 -16.54 20.83
N ILE A 256 3.45 -15.32 20.36
CA ILE A 256 3.76 -14.07 21.09
C ILE A 256 2.93 -14.00 22.38
N ILE A 257 1.63 -14.34 22.32
CA ILE A 257 0.75 -14.36 23.50
C ILE A 257 1.22 -15.40 24.51
N LEU A 258 1.71 -16.56 24.03
CA LEU A 258 2.22 -17.63 24.87
C LEU A 258 3.60 -17.31 25.47
N GLY A 259 4.12 -16.09 25.30
CA GLY A 259 5.42 -15.67 25.83
C GLY A 259 6.62 -16.30 25.14
N MET A 260 6.42 -16.97 23.99
CA MET A 260 7.52 -17.55 23.22
C MET A 260 8.25 -16.46 22.45
N LYS A 261 9.57 -16.57 22.33
CA LYS A 261 10.38 -15.62 21.57
C LYS A 261 9.94 -15.59 20.10
N PRO A 262 9.43 -14.44 19.61
CA PRO A 262 8.91 -14.35 18.25
C PRO A 262 10.04 -14.34 17.21
N ASN A 263 9.82 -15.02 16.09
CA ASN A 263 10.64 -14.86 14.91
C ASN A 263 10.02 -13.77 14.01
N PHE A 264 10.36 -12.50 14.26
CA PHE A 264 9.81 -11.37 13.53
C PHE A 264 10.12 -11.37 12.03
N THR A 265 11.26 -11.96 11.62
CA THR A 265 11.59 -12.11 10.20
C THR A 265 10.58 -13.03 9.52
N LEU A 266 10.24 -14.16 10.14
CA LEU A 266 9.27 -15.10 9.60
C LEU A 266 7.85 -14.51 9.60
N ILE A 267 7.47 -13.78 10.66
CA ILE A 267 6.18 -13.08 10.74
C ILE A 267 6.04 -12.04 9.63
N LYS A 268 7.08 -11.24 9.37
CA LYS A 268 7.08 -10.27 8.25
C LYS A 268 7.04 -10.98 6.90
N ALA A 269 7.83 -12.04 6.73
CA ALA A 269 7.87 -12.80 5.49
C ALA A 269 6.50 -13.41 5.15
N THR A 270 5.80 -14.00 6.11
CA THR A 270 4.45 -14.55 5.89
C THR A 270 3.43 -13.48 5.57
N ALA A 271 3.51 -12.30 6.20
CA ALA A 271 2.65 -11.16 5.88
C ALA A 271 2.84 -10.66 4.44
N VAL A 272 4.09 -10.60 3.97
CA VAL A 272 4.42 -10.22 2.59
C VAL A 272 3.95 -11.32 1.62
N MET A 273 4.26 -12.58 1.92
CA MET A 273 3.93 -13.71 1.05
C MET A 273 2.42 -13.86 0.83
N GLN A 274 1.58 -13.68 1.87
CA GLN A 274 0.13 -13.80 1.69
C GLN A 274 -0.43 -12.77 0.70
N VAL A 275 0.02 -11.51 0.77
CA VAL A 275 -0.46 -10.45 -0.13
C VAL A 275 0.09 -10.63 -1.53
N ILE A 276 1.39 -10.89 -1.68
CA ILE A 276 2.02 -11.08 -2.99
C ILE A 276 1.43 -12.30 -3.69
N SER A 277 1.26 -13.42 -2.98
CA SER A 277 0.65 -14.63 -3.55
C SER A 277 -0.80 -14.38 -3.99
N PHE A 278 -1.57 -13.62 -3.19
CA PHE A 278 -2.94 -13.29 -3.54
C PHE A 278 -3.01 -12.42 -4.81
N ILE A 279 -2.22 -11.35 -4.87
CA ILE A 279 -2.12 -10.47 -6.05
C ILE A 279 -1.64 -11.25 -7.27
N TYR A 280 -0.62 -12.09 -7.12
CA TYR A 280 -0.07 -12.92 -8.19
C TYR A 280 -1.13 -13.88 -8.77
N LEU A 281 -1.89 -14.56 -7.91
CA LEU A 281 -2.97 -15.44 -8.36
C LEU A 281 -4.10 -14.67 -9.06
N LEU A 282 -4.42 -13.45 -8.60
CA LEU A 282 -5.37 -12.59 -9.32
C LEU A 282 -4.85 -12.19 -10.69
N ILE A 283 -3.58 -11.81 -10.80
CA ILE A 283 -2.95 -11.48 -12.09
C ILE A 283 -3.05 -12.67 -13.06
N ILE A 284 -2.66 -13.86 -12.62
CA ILE A 284 -2.74 -15.06 -13.45
C ILE A 284 -4.19 -15.29 -13.92
N LYS A 285 -5.16 -15.17 -13.02
CA LYS A 285 -6.58 -15.41 -13.34
C LYS A 285 -7.18 -14.39 -14.30
N PHE A 286 -6.67 -13.18 -14.33
CA PHE A 286 -7.12 -12.15 -15.27
C PHE A 286 -6.29 -12.12 -16.57
N VAL A 287 -5.16 -12.80 -16.62
CA VAL A 287 -4.37 -12.95 -17.87
C VAL A 287 -4.82 -14.17 -18.67
N PHE A 288 -5.14 -15.28 -18.00
CA PHE A 288 -5.53 -16.57 -18.56
C PHE A 288 -6.95 -16.96 -18.18
#